data_45fb1dda1011d4f92aeef4d8b2bb90bd
#
_entry.id   45fb1dda1011d4f92aeef4d8b2bb90bd
#
_cell.length_a   1.000
_cell.length_b   1.000
_cell.length_c   1.000
_cell.angle_alpha   90.00
_cell.angle_beta   90.00
_cell.angle_gamma   90.00
#
_symmetry.space_group_name_H-M   'P 1'
#
loop_
_entity.id
_entity.type
_entity.pdbx_description
1 polymer ?
#
loop_
_entity_poly.entity_id
_entity_poly.type
_entity_poly.pdbx_seq_one_letter_code
_entity_poly.pdbx_strand_id
1 'polypeptide(L)'
;MTSTMTWKRLFQYTREYRKITYGAIFCAILSVIASLIGPLLIGRAIDHMIGPDRVEFPEILRLLLILGSVYLVGSFFGWLLTYYTNKLAFRTVYDLRRELFDKLDALPLKFHDNHPQGDSISRFVNDMDAVSDGLLQGFSTLLTGIVTIAGAIGLMLYISPIMTLVVLLSAPATFFVARFITMRSQQLFREQAKILGGLNGYVEEIVGGQKVVQAYHYEDRSFAGFAERNNELYKTGTKSQFYGSLSNPTTRLVNNITFSLIAMIGSVLVIGDLFSVGDLSSFLIYSSLFAKPFNEITGVITQLQSATASAQRIFTILDLPQEAPDQPDAYVMENSRGTITFDKVSFAYTPERPLIKNFSLEVKPGTRVAIVGQTGAGKTTLVNLLMRFYEVDSGTIRIDGVDITSITRDSLRRNFGMVLQETWLYGASIRDNIAYGKPEASEAEVIAAAKAANAHSFIKRLPEGYDTKISTSGDNLSQGQKQLLTIARVMLVDPPMLILDEATSSIDTLTEARIQKAFLAMITGRTSFVIAHRLSTIREADHILFMKDGDIVESGTHDELLESGGYYARLYNSQFTAV
;
A
#
# COMPACT_ATOMS: atom_id res chain seq x y z
N MET A 1 -10.57 -12.67 8.79
CA MET A 1 -11.84 -12.70 8.00
C MET A 1 -11.88 -13.97 7.15
N THR A 2 -13.06 -14.63 7.02
CA THR A 2 -13.22 -15.72 6.05
C THR A 2 -13.35 -15.15 4.63
N SER A 3 -12.91 -15.90 3.62
CA SER A 3 -13.01 -15.48 2.19
C SER A 3 -14.42 -15.02 1.81
N THR A 4 -15.45 -15.68 2.33
CA THR A 4 -16.87 -15.35 2.10
C THR A 4 -17.25 -13.97 2.65
N MET A 5 -16.73 -13.60 3.84
CA MET A 5 -16.98 -12.28 4.43
C MET A 5 -16.30 -11.16 3.64
N THR A 6 -15.10 -11.42 3.12
CA THR A 6 -14.35 -10.48 2.27
C THR A 6 -15.11 -10.15 1.00
N TRP A 7 -15.62 -11.18 0.29
CA TRP A 7 -16.44 -10.98 -0.90
C TRP A 7 -17.75 -10.26 -0.61
N LYS A 8 -18.41 -10.60 0.51
CA LYS A 8 -19.64 -9.90 0.91
C LYS A 8 -19.39 -8.40 1.13
N ARG A 9 -18.26 -8.04 1.73
CA ARG A 9 -17.87 -6.65 1.94
C ARG A 9 -17.50 -5.95 0.62
N LEU A 10 -16.73 -6.60 -0.27
CA LEU A 10 -16.46 -6.07 -1.61
C LEU A 10 -17.75 -5.82 -2.41
N PHE A 11 -18.71 -6.74 -2.33
CA PHE A 11 -20.02 -6.54 -2.97
C PHE A 11 -20.84 -5.40 -2.36
N GLN A 12 -20.61 -4.99 -1.12
CA GLN A 12 -21.24 -3.80 -0.55
C GLN A 12 -20.81 -2.53 -1.29
N TYR A 13 -19.53 -2.39 -1.64
CA TYR A 13 -19.04 -1.27 -2.45
C TYR A 13 -19.67 -1.28 -3.86
N THR A 14 -19.80 -2.43 -4.49
CA THR A 14 -20.44 -2.51 -5.81
C THR A 14 -21.94 -2.23 -5.76
N ARG A 15 -22.57 -2.34 -4.57
CA ARG A 15 -24.02 -2.12 -4.39
C ARG A 15 -24.44 -0.68 -4.70
N GLU A 16 -23.59 0.28 -4.50
CA GLU A 16 -23.85 1.69 -4.87
C GLU A 16 -23.95 1.84 -6.38
N TYR A 17 -23.29 0.99 -7.15
CA TYR A 17 -23.23 1.00 -8.61
C TYR A 17 -24.18 0.01 -9.29
N ARG A 18 -25.34 -0.32 -8.67
CA ARG A 18 -26.31 -1.32 -9.17
C ARG A 18 -26.68 -1.14 -10.62
N LYS A 19 -26.88 0.10 -11.07
CA LYS A 19 -27.24 0.38 -12.49
C LYS A 19 -26.14 -0.07 -13.45
N ILE A 20 -24.87 0.12 -13.08
CA ILE A 20 -23.72 -0.33 -13.88
C ILE A 20 -23.64 -1.86 -13.85
N THR A 21 -23.83 -2.48 -12.69
CA THR A 21 -23.82 -3.94 -12.51
C THR A 21 -24.93 -4.60 -13.34
N TYR A 22 -26.17 -4.11 -13.27
CA TYR A 22 -27.28 -4.63 -14.09
C TYR A 22 -27.04 -4.41 -15.58
N GLY A 23 -26.49 -3.27 -15.97
CA GLY A 23 -26.07 -3.00 -17.34
C GLY A 23 -25.03 -3.99 -17.85
N ALA A 24 -24.01 -4.31 -17.03
CA ALA A 24 -23.00 -5.30 -17.36
C ALA A 24 -23.60 -6.71 -17.54
N ILE A 25 -24.47 -7.14 -16.60
CA ILE A 25 -25.17 -8.45 -16.70
C ILE A 25 -26.00 -8.53 -17.97
N PHE A 26 -26.78 -7.51 -18.27
CA PHE A 26 -27.60 -7.45 -19.48
C PHE A 26 -26.75 -7.54 -20.75
N CYS A 27 -25.67 -6.77 -20.83
CA CYS A 27 -24.74 -6.80 -21.96
C CYS A 27 -24.04 -8.16 -22.10
N ALA A 28 -23.66 -8.81 -20.98
CA ALA A 28 -23.08 -10.15 -21.00
C ALA A 28 -24.04 -11.17 -21.61
N ILE A 29 -25.28 -11.16 -21.15
CA ILE A 29 -26.30 -12.09 -21.66
C ILE A 29 -26.53 -11.88 -23.18
N LEU A 30 -26.69 -10.64 -23.62
CA LEU A 30 -26.92 -10.35 -25.05
C LEU A 30 -25.70 -10.68 -25.92
N SER A 31 -24.51 -10.37 -25.47
CA SER A 31 -23.27 -10.72 -26.17
C SER A 31 -23.10 -12.24 -26.32
N VAL A 32 -23.40 -13.01 -25.26
CA VAL A 32 -23.32 -14.47 -25.30
C VAL A 32 -24.42 -15.07 -26.14
N ILE A 33 -25.66 -14.58 -26.06
CA ILE A 33 -26.75 -15.04 -26.94
C ILE A 33 -26.39 -14.82 -28.41
N ALA A 34 -25.85 -13.66 -28.78
CA ALA A 34 -25.37 -13.40 -30.13
C ALA A 34 -24.28 -14.40 -30.57
N SER A 35 -23.32 -14.71 -29.70
CA SER A 35 -22.27 -15.69 -29.99
C SER A 35 -22.80 -17.12 -30.16
N LEU A 36 -23.87 -17.48 -29.42
CA LEU A 36 -24.50 -18.79 -29.48
C LEU A 36 -25.44 -18.97 -30.69
N ILE A 37 -26.01 -17.92 -31.26
CA ILE A 37 -26.81 -17.98 -32.48
C ILE A 37 -25.93 -18.25 -33.71
N GLY A 38 -24.66 -17.82 -33.69
CA GLY A 38 -23.72 -17.96 -34.79
C GLY A 38 -23.62 -19.40 -35.36
N PRO A 39 -23.30 -20.41 -34.52
CA PRO A 39 -23.18 -21.80 -34.96
C PRO A 39 -24.44 -22.36 -35.63
N LEU A 40 -25.65 -22.00 -35.15
CA LEU A 40 -26.89 -22.42 -35.78
C LEU A 40 -27.05 -21.85 -37.20
N LEU A 41 -26.71 -20.58 -37.39
CA LEU A 41 -26.76 -19.94 -38.70
C LEU A 41 -25.71 -20.53 -39.65
N ILE A 42 -24.50 -20.85 -39.13
CA ILE A 42 -23.45 -21.51 -39.91
C ILE A 42 -23.92 -22.89 -40.36
N GLY A 43 -24.49 -23.69 -39.46
CA GLY A 43 -25.00 -25.02 -39.82
C GLY A 43 -26.07 -24.96 -40.87
N ARG A 44 -27.07 -24.06 -40.73
CA ARG A 44 -28.10 -23.87 -41.77
C ARG A 44 -27.52 -23.43 -43.12
N ALA A 45 -26.51 -22.54 -43.10
CA ALA A 45 -25.82 -22.16 -44.33
C ALA A 45 -25.10 -23.32 -45.00
N ILE A 46 -24.50 -24.24 -44.22
CA ILE A 46 -23.85 -25.45 -44.70
C ILE A 46 -24.88 -26.39 -45.38
N ASP A 47 -26.07 -26.56 -44.77
CA ASP A 47 -27.11 -27.43 -45.36
C ASP A 47 -27.58 -26.92 -46.72
N HIS A 48 -27.62 -25.59 -46.96
CA HIS A 48 -27.91 -25.00 -48.28
C HIS A 48 -26.73 -25.07 -49.28
N MET A 49 -25.56 -25.58 -48.88
CA MET A 49 -24.41 -25.78 -49.76
C MET A 49 -24.25 -27.22 -50.25
N ILE A 50 -25.00 -28.17 -49.68
CA ILE A 50 -24.79 -29.58 -49.90
C ILE A 50 -25.70 -30.13 -51.03
N GLY A 51 -25.12 -30.80 -51.99
CA GLY A 51 -25.74 -31.50 -53.10
C GLY A 51 -25.30 -30.96 -54.46
N PRO A 52 -25.12 -31.85 -55.47
CA PRO A 52 -24.79 -31.41 -56.83
C PRO A 52 -25.98 -30.61 -57.41
N ASP A 53 -25.68 -29.42 -57.93
CA ASP A 53 -26.61 -28.46 -58.50
C ASP A 53 -27.71 -27.93 -57.55
N ARG A 54 -27.52 -28.04 -56.21
CA ARG A 54 -28.48 -27.60 -55.19
C ARG A 54 -27.99 -26.43 -54.33
N VAL A 55 -26.96 -25.70 -54.76
CA VAL A 55 -26.42 -24.58 -53.99
C VAL A 55 -27.34 -23.36 -54.13
N GLU A 56 -28.00 -22.99 -53.03
CA GLU A 56 -28.95 -21.87 -52.96
C GLU A 56 -28.23 -20.57 -52.55
N PHE A 57 -27.50 -19.95 -53.50
CA PHE A 57 -26.72 -18.72 -53.25
C PHE A 57 -27.54 -17.59 -52.59
N PRO A 58 -28.81 -17.32 -52.96
CA PRO A 58 -29.59 -16.25 -52.30
C PRO A 58 -29.84 -16.50 -50.82
N GLU A 59 -30.16 -17.76 -50.42
CA GLU A 59 -30.40 -18.10 -49.01
C GLU A 59 -29.09 -18.10 -48.21
N ILE A 60 -27.99 -18.57 -48.79
CA ILE A 60 -26.67 -18.48 -48.16
C ILE A 60 -26.30 -17.02 -47.92
N LEU A 61 -26.44 -16.14 -48.92
CA LEU A 61 -26.14 -14.71 -48.78
C LEU A 61 -27.01 -14.07 -47.66
N ARG A 62 -28.28 -14.40 -47.61
CA ARG A 62 -29.21 -13.94 -46.58
C ARG A 62 -28.76 -14.38 -45.19
N LEU A 63 -28.39 -15.67 -45.01
CA LEU A 63 -27.89 -16.20 -43.72
C LEU A 63 -26.58 -15.55 -43.32
N LEU A 64 -25.67 -15.29 -44.27
CA LEU A 64 -24.40 -14.59 -43.99
C LEU A 64 -24.61 -13.13 -43.59
N LEU A 65 -25.57 -12.42 -44.20
CA LEU A 65 -25.91 -11.05 -43.79
C LEU A 65 -26.51 -11.01 -42.37
N ILE A 66 -27.37 -11.98 -42.04
CA ILE A 66 -27.95 -12.14 -40.71
C ILE A 66 -26.82 -12.45 -39.71
N LEU A 67 -25.92 -13.40 -40.02
CA LEU A 67 -24.79 -13.77 -39.21
C LEU A 67 -23.87 -12.57 -38.92
N GLY A 68 -23.54 -11.79 -39.98
CA GLY A 68 -22.76 -10.57 -39.86
C GLY A 68 -23.43 -9.55 -38.93
N SER A 69 -24.74 -9.36 -39.07
CA SER A 69 -25.52 -8.46 -38.20
C SER A 69 -25.52 -8.94 -36.73
N VAL A 70 -25.70 -10.24 -36.49
CA VAL A 70 -25.67 -10.84 -35.16
C VAL A 70 -24.29 -10.65 -34.50
N TYR A 71 -23.22 -10.87 -35.25
CA TYR A 71 -21.86 -10.67 -34.72
C TYR A 71 -21.54 -9.20 -34.45
N LEU A 72 -22.02 -8.27 -35.28
CA LEU A 72 -21.88 -6.82 -35.00
C LEU A 72 -22.59 -6.42 -33.71
N VAL A 73 -23.83 -6.89 -33.53
CA VAL A 73 -24.61 -6.65 -32.32
C VAL A 73 -23.92 -7.29 -31.10
N GLY A 74 -23.47 -8.54 -31.24
CA GLY A 74 -22.72 -9.24 -30.18
C GLY A 74 -21.45 -8.52 -29.78
N SER A 75 -20.67 -8.02 -30.75
CA SER A 75 -19.44 -7.25 -30.52
C SER A 75 -19.74 -5.91 -29.84
N PHE A 76 -20.82 -5.23 -30.24
CA PHE A 76 -21.23 -3.99 -29.58
C PHE A 76 -21.57 -4.21 -28.09
N PHE A 77 -22.35 -5.24 -27.77
CA PHE A 77 -22.66 -5.56 -26.38
C PHE A 77 -21.46 -6.08 -25.61
N GLY A 78 -20.53 -6.80 -26.26
CA GLY A 78 -19.25 -7.20 -25.67
C GLY A 78 -18.37 -6.01 -25.32
N TRP A 79 -18.27 -5.01 -26.19
CA TRP A 79 -17.59 -3.75 -25.91
C TRP A 79 -18.25 -2.99 -24.75
N LEU A 80 -19.59 -2.90 -24.74
CA LEU A 80 -20.34 -2.24 -23.69
C LEU A 80 -20.21 -2.97 -22.35
N LEU A 81 -20.14 -4.30 -22.33
CA LEU A 81 -19.84 -5.12 -21.15
C LEU A 81 -18.48 -4.74 -20.58
N THR A 82 -17.44 -4.69 -21.43
CA THR A 82 -16.09 -4.30 -21.00
C THR A 82 -16.07 -2.88 -20.43
N TYR A 83 -16.79 -1.95 -21.05
CA TYR A 83 -16.92 -0.59 -20.54
C TYR A 83 -17.57 -0.55 -19.14
N TYR A 84 -18.68 -1.27 -18.93
CA TYR A 84 -19.35 -1.30 -17.63
C TYR A 84 -18.53 -2.01 -16.54
N THR A 85 -17.87 -3.12 -16.87
CA THR A 85 -17.02 -3.85 -15.90
C THR A 85 -15.80 -3.02 -15.49
N ASN A 86 -15.13 -2.36 -16.44
CA ASN A 86 -14.04 -1.42 -16.13
C ASN A 86 -14.51 -0.28 -15.23
N LYS A 87 -15.64 0.36 -15.59
CA LYS A 87 -16.21 1.45 -14.80
C LYS A 87 -16.58 1.02 -13.39
N LEU A 88 -17.12 -0.20 -13.21
CA LEU A 88 -17.45 -0.76 -11.91
C LEU A 88 -16.19 -0.98 -11.07
N ALA A 89 -15.17 -1.66 -11.62
CA ALA A 89 -13.95 -1.99 -10.92
C ALA A 89 -13.17 -0.73 -10.48
N PHE A 90 -12.96 0.22 -11.42
CA PHE A 90 -12.23 1.45 -11.10
C PHE A 90 -12.95 2.34 -10.09
N ARG A 91 -14.27 2.42 -10.12
CA ARG A 91 -15.02 3.17 -9.08
C ARG A 91 -14.92 2.49 -7.71
N THR A 92 -15.08 1.18 -7.66
CA THR A 92 -14.93 0.43 -6.41
C THR A 92 -13.55 0.61 -5.80
N VAL A 93 -12.49 0.56 -6.63
CA VAL A 93 -11.11 0.77 -6.17
C VAL A 93 -10.86 2.22 -5.77
N TYR A 94 -11.46 3.19 -6.46
CA TYR A 94 -11.38 4.60 -6.08
C TYR A 94 -11.95 4.83 -4.67
N ASP A 95 -13.14 4.27 -4.38
CA ASP A 95 -13.78 4.40 -3.06
C ASP A 95 -12.93 3.73 -1.97
N LEU A 96 -12.40 2.52 -2.24
CA LEU A 96 -11.51 1.81 -1.33
C LEU A 96 -10.21 2.57 -1.06
N ARG A 97 -9.59 3.17 -2.10
CA ARG A 97 -8.37 3.98 -1.93
C ARG A 97 -8.63 5.20 -1.07
N ARG A 98 -9.74 5.88 -1.30
CA ARG A 98 -10.14 7.04 -0.51
C ARG A 98 -10.34 6.66 0.96
N GLU A 99 -11.15 5.63 1.22
CA GLU A 99 -11.41 5.16 2.58
C GLU A 99 -10.13 4.67 3.28
N LEU A 100 -9.22 4.00 2.56
CA LEU A 100 -7.93 3.58 3.10
C LEU A 100 -7.04 4.78 3.44
N PHE A 101 -7.04 5.82 2.60
CA PHE A 101 -6.27 7.03 2.86
C PHE A 101 -6.80 7.76 4.10
N ASP A 102 -8.11 8.03 4.13
CA ASP A 102 -8.78 8.68 5.26
C ASP A 102 -8.55 7.88 6.56
N LYS A 103 -8.52 6.54 6.44
CA LYS A 103 -8.26 5.66 7.58
C LYS A 103 -6.83 5.75 8.08
N LEU A 104 -5.83 5.74 7.20
CA LEU A 104 -4.42 5.83 7.58
C LEU A 104 -4.12 7.16 8.27
N ASP A 105 -4.72 8.25 7.81
CA ASP A 105 -4.59 9.57 8.43
C ASP A 105 -5.20 9.61 9.86
N ALA A 106 -6.27 8.85 10.09
CA ALA A 106 -6.96 8.76 11.37
C ALA A 106 -6.39 7.70 12.33
N LEU A 107 -5.37 6.92 11.93
CA LEU A 107 -4.76 5.92 12.80
C LEU A 107 -3.77 6.57 13.79
N PRO A 108 -3.66 6.04 15.02
CA PRO A 108 -2.71 6.53 16.01
C PRO A 108 -1.26 6.34 15.54
N LEU A 109 -0.34 7.22 15.99
CA LEU A 109 1.09 7.16 15.64
C LEU A 109 1.72 5.78 15.92
N LYS A 110 1.25 5.09 16.97
CA LYS A 110 1.65 3.72 17.31
C LYS A 110 1.54 2.75 16.13
N PHE A 111 0.56 2.95 15.23
CA PHE A 111 0.44 2.11 14.02
C PHE A 111 1.59 2.38 13.07
N HIS A 112 1.92 3.64 12.81
CA HIS A 112 2.98 4.05 11.90
C HIS A 112 4.37 3.66 12.40
N ASP A 113 4.61 3.74 13.70
CA ASP A 113 5.88 3.34 14.33
C ASP A 113 6.12 1.82 14.26
N ASN A 114 5.04 1.02 14.29
CA ASN A 114 5.14 -0.45 14.26
C ASN A 114 5.05 -1.07 12.87
N HIS A 115 4.76 -0.28 11.82
CA HIS A 115 4.59 -0.78 10.46
C HIS A 115 5.52 -0.05 9.48
N PRO A 116 6.32 -0.78 8.70
CA PRO A 116 7.17 -0.16 7.67
C PRO A 116 6.32 0.64 6.66
N GLN A 117 6.78 1.83 6.29
CA GLN A 117 6.08 2.67 5.31
C GLN A 117 5.86 1.96 3.97
N GLY A 118 6.85 1.15 3.53
CA GLY A 118 6.74 0.36 2.31
C GLY A 118 5.57 -0.61 2.29
N ASP A 119 5.18 -1.15 3.47
CA ASP A 119 4.03 -2.04 3.60
C ASP A 119 2.71 -1.30 3.34
N SER A 120 2.57 -0.10 3.88
CA SER A 120 1.42 0.77 3.62
C SER A 120 1.34 1.18 2.14
N ILE A 121 2.45 1.58 1.53
CA ILE A 121 2.53 1.93 0.10
C ILE A 121 2.16 0.71 -0.77
N SER A 122 2.67 -0.48 -0.45
CA SER A 122 2.34 -1.72 -1.17
C SER A 122 0.84 -2.02 -1.16
N ARG A 123 0.13 -1.68 -0.09
CA ARG A 123 -1.33 -1.85 -0.01
C ARG A 123 -2.09 -0.87 -0.91
N PHE A 124 -1.59 0.37 -1.03
CA PHE A 124 -2.18 1.36 -1.95
C PHE A 124 -1.97 1.03 -3.43
N VAL A 125 -0.86 0.39 -3.78
CA VAL A 125 -0.50 0.09 -5.16
C VAL A 125 -0.84 -1.37 -5.47
N ASN A 126 -0.08 -2.32 -4.96
CA ASN A 126 -0.14 -3.72 -5.37
C ASN A 126 -1.44 -4.40 -4.94
N ASP A 127 -1.91 -4.16 -3.70
CA ASP A 127 -3.13 -4.80 -3.21
C ASP A 127 -4.38 -4.22 -3.89
N MET A 128 -4.42 -2.92 -4.13
CA MET A 128 -5.53 -2.29 -4.86
C MET A 128 -5.59 -2.73 -6.32
N ASP A 129 -4.43 -2.88 -6.98
CA ASP A 129 -4.38 -3.37 -8.35
C ASP A 129 -4.82 -4.85 -8.43
N ALA A 130 -4.40 -5.69 -7.48
CA ALA A 130 -4.88 -7.07 -7.41
C ALA A 130 -6.41 -7.16 -7.18
N VAL A 131 -6.99 -6.28 -6.38
CA VAL A 131 -8.45 -6.19 -6.20
C VAL A 131 -9.13 -5.72 -7.49
N SER A 132 -8.56 -4.71 -8.18
CA SER A 132 -9.04 -4.23 -9.47
C SER A 132 -9.10 -5.34 -10.51
N ASP A 133 -7.98 -6.06 -10.68
CA ASP A 133 -7.85 -7.16 -11.66
C ASP A 133 -8.82 -8.31 -11.34
N GLY A 134 -8.96 -8.65 -10.05
CA GLY A 134 -9.92 -9.67 -9.63
C GLY A 134 -11.37 -9.29 -9.90
N LEU A 135 -11.74 -8.03 -9.70
CA LEU A 135 -13.07 -7.53 -10.03
C LEU A 135 -13.31 -7.49 -11.55
N LEU A 136 -12.34 -7.00 -12.33
CA LEU A 136 -12.44 -6.90 -13.80
C LEU A 136 -12.59 -8.27 -14.45
N GLN A 137 -11.64 -9.16 -14.20
CA GLN A 137 -11.59 -10.46 -14.84
C GLN A 137 -12.57 -11.44 -14.21
N GLY A 138 -12.70 -11.42 -12.86
CA GLY A 138 -13.62 -12.30 -12.16
C GLY A 138 -15.07 -12.07 -12.58
N PHE A 139 -15.50 -10.82 -12.59
CA PHE A 139 -16.89 -10.48 -12.89
C PHE A 139 -17.22 -10.77 -14.37
N SER A 140 -16.37 -10.34 -15.30
CA SER A 140 -16.61 -10.54 -16.74
C SER A 140 -16.58 -12.02 -17.11
N THR A 141 -15.52 -12.74 -16.76
CA THR A 141 -15.32 -14.15 -17.18
C THR A 141 -16.30 -15.11 -16.52
N LEU A 142 -16.65 -14.89 -15.24
CA LEU A 142 -17.63 -15.74 -14.57
C LEU A 142 -19.03 -15.55 -15.17
N LEU A 143 -19.45 -14.29 -15.42
CA LEU A 143 -20.76 -14.03 -16.02
C LEU A 143 -20.87 -14.62 -17.42
N THR A 144 -19.92 -14.28 -18.31
CA THR A 144 -19.95 -14.78 -19.69
C THR A 144 -19.77 -16.30 -19.73
N GLY A 145 -18.89 -16.85 -18.92
CA GLY A 145 -18.63 -18.29 -18.85
C GLY A 145 -19.84 -19.10 -18.41
N ILE A 146 -20.54 -18.67 -17.34
CA ILE A 146 -21.75 -19.37 -16.85
C ILE A 146 -22.86 -19.32 -17.90
N VAL A 147 -23.11 -18.15 -18.50
CA VAL A 147 -24.15 -18.01 -19.54
C VAL A 147 -23.79 -18.82 -20.79
N THR A 148 -22.51 -18.82 -21.19
CA THR A 148 -22.04 -19.63 -22.35
C THR A 148 -22.21 -21.13 -22.10
N ILE A 149 -21.81 -21.64 -20.95
CA ILE A 149 -21.98 -23.06 -20.58
C ILE A 149 -23.46 -23.45 -20.60
N ALA A 150 -24.30 -22.67 -19.88
CA ALA A 150 -25.72 -22.96 -19.81
C ALA A 150 -26.42 -22.90 -21.20
N GLY A 151 -26.10 -21.88 -21.98
CA GLY A 151 -26.68 -21.71 -23.33
C GLY A 151 -26.17 -22.76 -24.32
N ALA A 152 -24.86 -23.10 -24.28
CA ALA A 152 -24.32 -24.16 -25.14
C ALA A 152 -24.96 -25.54 -24.83
N ILE A 153 -25.09 -25.89 -23.53
CA ILE A 153 -25.79 -27.13 -23.13
C ILE A 153 -27.22 -27.13 -23.62
N GLY A 154 -27.97 -26.02 -23.45
CA GLY A 154 -29.36 -25.91 -23.89
C GLY A 154 -29.50 -26.13 -25.40
N LEU A 155 -28.63 -25.50 -26.21
CA LEU A 155 -28.65 -25.66 -27.67
C LEU A 155 -28.17 -27.03 -28.14
N MET A 156 -27.15 -27.62 -27.50
CA MET A 156 -26.71 -28.99 -27.77
C MET A 156 -27.81 -30.00 -27.47
N LEU A 157 -28.55 -29.86 -26.35
CA LEU A 157 -29.68 -30.72 -26.00
C LEU A 157 -30.85 -30.57 -27.05
N TYR A 158 -31.04 -29.35 -27.54
CA TYR A 158 -32.04 -29.11 -28.61
C TYR A 158 -31.68 -29.83 -29.92
N ILE A 159 -30.38 -29.83 -30.30
CA ILE A 159 -29.89 -30.46 -31.52
C ILE A 159 -29.86 -31.99 -31.38
N SER A 160 -29.17 -32.52 -30.33
CA SER A 160 -29.10 -33.95 -30.09
C SER A 160 -28.78 -34.28 -28.63
N PRO A 161 -29.72 -34.85 -27.86
CA PRO A 161 -29.48 -35.28 -26.48
C PRO A 161 -28.40 -36.34 -26.35
N ILE A 162 -28.31 -37.26 -27.31
CA ILE A 162 -27.34 -38.37 -27.31
C ILE A 162 -25.91 -37.83 -27.44
N MET A 163 -25.66 -36.95 -28.40
CA MET A 163 -24.35 -36.34 -28.60
C MET A 163 -23.98 -35.42 -27.44
N THR A 164 -24.96 -34.73 -26.84
CA THR A 164 -24.76 -33.90 -25.64
C THR A 164 -24.26 -34.74 -24.47
N LEU A 165 -24.79 -35.94 -24.30
CA LEU A 165 -24.31 -36.86 -23.24
C LEU A 165 -22.83 -37.20 -23.41
N VAL A 166 -22.35 -37.42 -24.65
CA VAL A 166 -20.94 -37.65 -24.95
C VAL A 166 -20.06 -36.48 -24.51
N VAL A 167 -20.50 -35.23 -24.80
CA VAL A 167 -19.77 -34.02 -24.38
C VAL A 167 -19.78 -33.89 -22.85
N LEU A 168 -20.91 -34.13 -22.21
CA LEU A 168 -21.03 -34.05 -20.76
C LEU A 168 -20.18 -35.10 -20.05
N LEU A 169 -20.03 -36.30 -20.61
CA LEU A 169 -19.15 -37.34 -20.08
C LEU A 169 -17.65 -37.01 -20.26
N SER A 170 -17.27 -36.24 -21.28
CA SER A 170 -15.89 -35.80 -21.47
C SER A 170 -15.49 -34.63 -20.56
N ALA A 171 -16.44 -33.80 -20.06
CA ALA A 171 -16.18 -32.65 -19.22
C ALA A 171 -15.46 -32.99 -17.89
N PRO A 172 -15.84 -34.03 -17.13
CA PRO A 172 -15.10 -34.46 -15.94
C PRO A 172 -13.64 -34.84 -16.27
N ALA A 173 -13.41 -35.53 -17.38
CA ALA A 173 -12.04 -35.90 -17.79
C ALA A 173 -11.17 -34.66 -18.02
N THR A 174 -11.69 -33.66 -18.75
CA THR A 174 -11.02 -32.37 -18.95
C THR A 174 -10.73 -31.67 -17.61
N PHE A 175 -11.72 -31.65 -16.71
CA PHE A 175 -11.60 -31.02 -15.39
C PHE A 175 -10.54 -31.72 -14.52
N PHE A 176 -10.54 -33.04 -14.42
CA PHE A 176 -9.57 -33.78 -13.61
C PHE A 176 -8.14 -33.62 -14.14
N VAL A 177 -7.96 -33.67 -15.45
CA VAL A 177 -6.65 -33.47 -16.09
C VAL A 177 -6.14 -32.04 -15.85
N ALA A 178 -6.98 -31.03 -16.10
CA ALA A 178 -6.61 -29.64 -15.84
C ALA A 178 -6.28 -29.42 -14.36
N ARG A 179 -7.09 -29.94 -13.43
CA ARG A 179 -6.87 -29.85 -11.99
C ARG A 179 -5.54 -30.49 -11.58
N PHE A 180 -5.24 -31.70 -12.07
CA PHE A 180 -3.97 -32.39 -11.75
C PHE A 180 -2.75 -31.58 -12.17
N ILE A 181 -2.74 -31.05 -13.40
CA ILE A 181 -1.64 -30.25 -13.90
C ILE A 181 -1.51 -28.94 -13.14
N THR A 182 -2.64 -28.25 -12.91
CA THR A 182 -2.67 -26.97 -12.17
C THR A 182 -2.14 -27.14 -10.75
N MET A 183 -2.52 -28.19 -10.03
CA MET A 183 -2.02 -28.43 -8.67
C MET A 183 -0.51 -28.64 -8.63
N ARG A 184 0.03 -29.42 -9.57
CA ARG A 184 1.49 -29.65 -9.69
C ARG A 184 2.23 -28.39 -10.09
N SER A 185 1.72 -27.67 -11.06
CA SER A 185 2.28 -26.40 -11.54
C SER A 185 2.30 -25.34 -10.42
N GLN A 186 1.19 -25.16 -9.71
CA GLN A 186 1.11 -24.18 -8.61
C GLN A 186 2.11 -24.45 -7.48
N GLN A 187 2.35 -25.72 -7.14
CA GLN A 187 3.35 -26.06 -6.13
C GLN A 187 4.74 -25.61 -6.57
N LEU A 188 5.12 -25.92 -7.81
CA LEU A 188 6.42 -25.54 -8.37
C LEU A 188 6.57 -24.01 -8.54
N PHE A 189 5.51 -23.31 -8.94
CA PHE A 189 5.53 -21.85 -9.03
C PHE A 189 5.68 -21.18 -7.66
N ARG A 190 5.09 -21.72 -6.60
CA ARG A 190 5.30 -21.24 -5.23
C ARG A 190 6.75 -21.43 -4.78
N GLU A 191 7.34 -22.59 -5.08
CA GLU A 191 8.74 -22.87 -4.79
C GLU A 191 9.66 -21.91 -5.56
N GLN A 192 9.42 -21.74 -6.86
CA GLN A 192 10.13 -20.77 -7.70
C GLN A 192 10.04 -19.35 -7.15
N ALA A 193 8.83 -18.90 -6.73
CA ALA A 193 8.63 -17.57 -6.15
C ALA A 193 9.41 -17.39 -4.85
N LYS A 194 9.50 -18.43 -4.00
CA LYS A 194 10.30 -18.42 -2.77
C LYS A 194 11.79 -18.27 -3.07
N ILE A 195 12.31 -19.05 -4.04
CA ILE A 195 13.72 -18.99 -4.45
C ILE A 195 14.04 -17.62 -5.06
N LEU A 196 13.15 -17.10 -5.93
CA LEU A 196 13.28 -15.76 -6.51
C LEU A 196 13.31 -14.66 -5.44
N GLY A 197 12.45 -14.76 -4.43
CA GLY A 197 12.45 -13.84 -3.28
C GLY A 197 13.78 -13.88 -2.54
N GLY A 198 14.35 -15.06 -2.30
CA GLY A 198 15.68 -15.22 -1.69
C GLY A 198 16.81 -14.67 -2.56
N LEU A 199 16.74 -14.84 -3.89
CA LEU A 199 17.71 -14.25 -4.82
C LEU A 199 17.64 -12.72 -4.83
N ASN A 200 16.43 -12.16 -4.88
CA ASN A 200 16.23 -10.71 -4.86
C ASN A 200 16.76 -10.09 -3.57
N GLY A 201 16.45 -10.68 -2.40
CA GLY A 201 17.01 -10.22 -1.12
C GLY A 201 18.53 -10.26 -1.09
N TYR A 202 19.14 -11.31 -1.63
CA TYR A 202 20.60 -11.40 -1.76
C TYR A 202 21.18 -10.31 -2.66
N VAL A 203 20.55 -10.06 -3.82
CA VAL A 203 20.97 -8.99 -4.74
C VAL A 203 20.84 -7.62 -4.08
N GLU A 204 19.75 -7.36 -3.39
CA GLU A 204 19.53 -6.11 -2.64
C GLU A 204 20.61 -5.89 -1.58
N GLU A 205 20.95 -6.93 -0.81
CA GLU A 205 22.02 -6.89 0.19
C GLU A 205 23.38 -6.57 -0.42
N ILE A 206 23.76 -7.28 -1.49
CA ILE A 206 25.07 -7.11 -2.14
C ILE A 206 25.17 -5.75 -2.85
N VAL A 207 24.13 -5.34 -3.59
CA VAL A 207 24.11 -4.05 -4.29
C VAL A 207 24.07 -2.89 -3.30
N GLY A 208 23.25 -3.00 -2.25
CA GLY A 208 23.20 -2.01 -1.17
C GLY A 208 24.54 -1.88 -0.43
N GLY A 209 25.24 -3.01 -0.23
CA GLY A 209 26.56 -3.08 0.39
C GLY A 209 27.74 -2.95 -0.57
N GLN A 210 27.54 -2.53 -1.84
CA GLN A 210 28.59 -2.58 -2.90
C GLN A 210 29.92 -1.92 -2.50
N LYS A 211 29.88 -0.82 -1.77
CA LYS A 211 31.11 -0.17 -1.28
C LYS A 211 31.91 -1.08 -0.34
N VAL A 212 31.23 -1.86 0.50
CA VAL A 212 31.86 -2.82 1.44
C VAL A 212 32.39 -4.01 0.66
N VAL A 213 31.59 -4.55 -0.29
CA VAL A 213 32.01 -5.65 -1.17
C VAL A 213 33.31 -5.32 -1.87
N GLN A 214 33.43 -4.13 -2.47
CA GLN A 214 34.66 -3.67 -3.14
C GLN A 214 35.82 -3.41 -2.17
N ALA A 215 35.55 -2.78 -1.02
CA ALA A 215 36.59 -2.47 -0.04
C ALA A 215 37.27 -3.73 0.55
N TYR A 216 36.54 -4.84 0.63
CA TYR A 216 37.04 -6.13 1.15
C TYR A 216 37.33 -7.17 0.07
N HIS A 217 37.29 -6.80 -1.21
CA HIS A 217 37.52 -7.71 -2.35
C HIS A 217 36.67 -8.98 -2.28
N TYR A 218 35.36 -8.81 -1.99
CA TYR A 218 34.42 -9.90 -1.78
C TYR A 218 33.63 -10.27 -3.04
N GLU A 219 33.97 -9.69 -4.20
CA GLU A 219 33.25 -9.81 -5.49
C GLU A 219 33.12 -11.28 -5.94
N ASP A 220 34.20 -12.04 -5.91
CA ASP A 220 34.19 -13.44 -6.34
C ASP A 220 33.27 -14.31 -5.49
N ARG A 221 33.26 -14.07 -4.16
CA ARG A 221 32.38 -14.79 -3.25
C ARG A 221 30.92 -14.37 -3.43
N SER A 222 30.69 -13.10 -3.64
CA SER A 222 29.34 -12.57 -3.95
C SER A 222 28.81 -13.17 -5.24
N PHE A 223 29.64 -13.26 -6.28
CA PHE A 223 29.29 -13.89 -7.54
C PHE A 223 29.00 -15.40 -7.38
N ALA A 224 29.82 -16.12 -6.62
CA ALA A 224 29.60 -17.53 -6.33
C ALA A 224 28.23 -17.76 -5.61
N GLY A 225 27.92 -16.94 -4.60
CA GLY A 225 26.65 -16.98 -3.90
C GLY A 225 25.44 -16.64 -4.77
N PHE A 226 25.60 -15.69 -5.71
CA PHE A 226 24.59 -15.39 -6.71
C PHE A 226 24.41 -16.55 -7.69
N ALA A 227 25.50 -17.11 -8.21
CA ALA A 227 25.48 -18.20 -9.18
C ALA A 227 24.78 -19.45 -8.63
N GLU A 228 25.01 -19.80 -7.37
CA GLU A 228 24.35 -20.91 -6.69
C GLU A 228 22.82 -20.72 -6.66
N ARG A 229 22.35 -19.57 -6.16
CA ARG A 229 20.92 -19.25 -6.07
C ARG A 229 20.26 -19.14 -7.44
N ASN A 230 20.97 -18.54 -8.41
CA ASN A 230 20.48 -18.42 -9.78
C ASN A 230 20.37 -19.79 -10.48
N ASN A 231 21.31 -20.73 -10.20
CA ASN A 231 21.22 -22.09 -10.71
C ASN A 231 20.04 -22.88 -10.09
N GLU A 232 19.77 -22.67 -8.80
CA GLU A 232 18.59 -23.24 -8.13
C GLU A 232 17.30 -22.68 -8.75
N LEU A 233 17.24 -21.36 -8.98
CA LEU A 233 16.12 -20.71 -9.66
C LEU A 233 15.94 -21.25 -11.08
N TYR A 234 17.02 -21.43 -11.85
CA TYR A 234 16.99 -22.02 -13.18
C TYR A 234 16.39 -23.42 -13.18
N LYS A 235 16.87 -24.30 -12.29
CA LYS A 235 16.39 -25.71 -12.21
C LYS A 235 14.90 -25.77 -11.82
N THR A 236 14.49 -25.01 -10.84
CA THR A 236 13.09 -24.95 -10.38
C THR A 236 12.21 -24.24 -11.38
N GLY A 237 12.69 -23.13 -11.96
CA GLY A 237 11.99 -22.36 -12.99
C GLY A 237 11.74 -23.19 -14.26
N THR A 238 12.71 -23.93 -14.73
CA THR A 238 12.54 -24.83 -15.88
C THR A 238 11.47 -25.89 -15.63
N LYS A 239 11.46 -26.49 -14.42
CA LYS A 239 10.44 -27.49 -14.05
C LYS A 239 9.05 -26.84 -13.94
N SER A 240 8.93 -25.69 -13.27
CA SER A 240 7.65 -25.00 -13.12
C SER A 240 7.08 -24.56 -14.46
N GLN A 241 7.92 -24.05 -15.35
CA GLN A 241 7.53 -23.64 -16.70
C GLN A 241 7.11 -24.83 -17.55
N PHE A 242 7.83 -25.97 -17.45
CA PHE A 242 7.47 -27.20 -18.16
C PHE A 242 6.07 -27.69 -17.75
N TYR A 243 5.82 -27.85 -16.44
CA TYR A 243 4.49 -28.26 -15.96
C TYR A 243 3.40 -27.23 -16.26
N GLY A 244 3.71 -25.94 -16.15
CA GLY A 244 2.79 -24.87 -16.52
C GLY A 244 2.40 -24.91 -17.99
N SER A 245 3.36 -25.16 -18.89
CA SER A 245 3.11 -25.22 -20.32
C SER A 245 2.35 -26.47 -20.77
N LEU A 246 2.32 -27.54 -19.96
CA LEU A 246 1.53 -28.75 -20.26
C LEU A 246 0.01 -28.53 -20.17
N SER A 247 -0.45 -27.48 -19.47
CA SER A 247 -1.88 -27.26 -19.25
C SER A 247 -2.67 -27.13 -20.56
N ASN A 248 -2.23 -26.24 -21.45
CA ASN A 248 -2.91 -26.01 -22.72
C ASN A 248 -2.86 -27.20 -23.71
N PRO A 249 -1.70 -27.83 -23.98
CA PRO A 249 -1.62 -28.98 -24.87
C PRO A 249 -2.47 -30.16 -24.41
N THR A 250 -2.44 -30.44 -23.10
CA THR A 250 -3.17 -31.61 -22.55
C THR A 250 -4.69 -31.36 -22.57
N THR A 251 -5.14 -30.16 -22.26
CA THR A 251 -6.56 -29.81 -22.39
C THR A 251 -7.02 -29.86 -23.85
N ARG A 252 -6.17 -29.39 -24.80
CA ARG A 252 -6.45 -29.48 -26.23
C ARG A 252 -6.51 -30.97 -26.69
N LEU A 253 -5.67 -31.82 -26.17
CA LEU A 253 -5.71 -33.25 -26.49
C LEU A 253 -7.05 -33.86 -26.10
N VAL A 254 -7.52 -33.63 -24.86
CA VAL A 254 -8.85 -34.12 -24.42
C VAL A 254 -9.97 -33.58 -25.30
N ASN A 255 -9.93 -32.26 -25.58
CA ASN A 255 -10.92 -31.63 -26.44
C ASN A 255 -10.91 -32.19 -27.87
N ASN A 256 -9.73 -32.44 -28.44
CA ASN A 256 -9.61 -33.04 -29.80
C ASN A 256 -10.10 -34.49 -29.84
N ILE A 257 -9.85 -35.30 -28.79
CA ILE A 257 -10.42 -36.64 -28.68
C ILE A 257 -11.97 -36.54 -28.60
N THR A 258 -12.50 -35.66 -27.79
CA THR A 258 -13.95 -35.42 -27.69
C THR A 258 -14.52 -35.00 -29.04
N PHE A 259 -13.89 -34.04 -29.73
CA PHE A 259 -14.28 -33.56 -31.05
C PHE A 259 -14.29 -34.71 -32.09
N SER A 260 -13.26 -35.56 -32.09
CA SER A 260 -13.18 -36.71 -32.98
C SER A 260 -14.26 -37.75 -32.72
N LEU A 261 -14.59 -38.02 -31.46
CA LEU A 261 -15.70 -38.92 -31.08
C LEU A 261 -17.06 -38.35 -31.53
N ILE A 262 -17.29 -37.05 -31.33
CA ILE A 262 -18.49 -36.38 -31.77
C ILE A 262 -18.60 -36.42 -33.31
N ALA A 263 -17.52 -36.13 -34.01
CA ALA A 263 -17.48 -36.19 -35.47
C ALA A 263 -17.77 -37.62 -35.99
N MET A 264 -17.20 -38.66 -35.37
CA MET A 264 -17.43 -40.06 -35.76
C MET A 264 -18.89 -40.49 -35.52
N ILE A 265 -19.44 -40.23 -34.33
CA ILE A 265 -20.84 -40.57 -33.98
C ILE A 265 -21.79 -39.76 -34.85
N GLY A 266 -21.55 -38.44 -34.98
CA GLY A 266 -22.37 -37.57 -35.80
C GLY A 266 -22.39 -37.95 -37.28
N SER A 267 -21.26 -38.38 -37.84
CA SER A 267 -21.16 -38.89 -39.22
C SER A 267 -22.03 -40.14 -39.43
N VAL A 268 -22.04 -41.07 -38.45
CA VAL A 268 -22.94 -42.24 -38.52
C VAL A 268 -24.41 -41.82 -38.51
N LEU A 269 -24.77 -40.83 -37.71
CA LEU A 269 -26.14 -40.30 -37.68
C LEU A 269 -26.53 -39.58 -38.97
N VAL A 270 -25.58 -38.88 -39.60
CA VAL A 270 -25.79 -38.24 -40.92
C VAL A 270 -26.01 -39.26 -42.01
N ILE A 271 -25.22 -40.35 -42.06
CA ILE A 271 -25.38 -41.46 -43.03
C ILE A 271 -26.76 -42.15 -42.87
N GLY A 272 -27.27 -42.18 -41.63
CA GLY A 272 -28.58 -42.74 -41.31
C GLY A 272 -29.75 -41.76 -41.52
N ASP A 273 -29.57 -40.61 -42.14
CA ASP A 273 -30.57 -39.53 -42.35
C ASP A 273 -31.26 -39.04 -41.08
N LEU A 274 -30.63 -39.27 -39.94
CA LEU A 274 -31.14 -38.80 -38.62
C LEU A 274 -30.60 -37.40 -38.25
N PHE A 275 -29.64 -36.87 -38.98
CA PHE A 275 -28.91 -35.65 -38.68
C PHE A 275 -28.46 -34.96 -39.97
N SER A 276 -28.50 -33.63 -40.01
CA SER A 276 -27.96 -32.90 -41.16
C SER A 276 -26.43 -32.69 -40.99
N VAL A 277 -25.71 -32.41 -42.09
CA VAL A 277 -24.32 -32.03 -42.03
C VAL A 277 -24.17 -30.66 -41.32
N GLY A 278 -25.15 -29.77 -41.49
CA GLY A 278 -25.21 -28.49 -40.79
C GLY A 278 -25.40 -28.64 -39.29
N ASP A 279 -26.26 -29.60 -38.87
CA ASP A 279 -26.46 -29.90 -37.45
C ASP A 279 -25.18 -30.42 -36.81
N LEU A 280 -24.46 -31.36 -37.51
CA LEU A 280 -23.18 -31.85 -37.05
C LEU A 280 -22.14 -30.72 -36.91
N SER A 281 -22.06 -29.85 -37.91
CA SER A 281 -21.13 -28.71 -37.88
C SER A 281 -21.48 -27.74 -36.74
N SER A 282 -22.74 -27.44 -36.52
CA SER A 282 -23.20 -26.62 -35.39
C SER A 282 -22.83 -27.23 -34.05
N PHE A 283 -23.05 -28.53 -33.90
CA PHE A 283 -22.76 -29.27 -32.68
C PHE A 283 -21.27 -29.29 -32.34
N LEU A 284 -20.39 -29.50 -33.35
CA LEU A 284 -18.95 -29.44 -33.19
C LEU A 284 -18.48 -28.06 -32.70
N ILE A 285 -19.07 -26.97 -33.23
CA ILE A 285 -18.77 -25.61 -32.78
C ILE A 285 -19.26 -25.40 -31.33
N TYR A 286 -20.46 -25.86 -30.97
CA TYR A 286 -20.97 -25.76 -29.59
C TYR A 286 -20.13 -26.57 -28.61
N SER A 287 -19.66 -27.74 -28.98
CA SER A 287 -18.73 -28.53 -28.14
C SER A 287 -17.46 -27.74 -27.82
N SER A 288 -16.91 -27.01 -28.79
CA SER A 288 -15.75 -26.15 -28.59
C SER A 288 -16.08 -24.93 -27.73
N LEU A 289 -17.23 -24.29 -27.92
CA LEU A 289 -17.70 -23.17 -27.10
C LEU A 289 -17.98 -23.60 -25.66
N PHE A 290 -18.49 -24.80 -25.43
CA PHE A 290 -18.70 -25.36 -24.11
C PHE A 290 -17.39 -25.59 -23.35
N ALA A 291 -16.33 -26.05 -24.03
CA ALA A 291 -15.05 -26.36 -23.42
C ALA A 291 -14.22 -25.12 -23.05
N LYS A 292 -14.37 -24.01 -23.77
CA LYS A 292 -13.57 -22.78 -23.60
C LYS A 292 -13.67 -22.17 -22.20
N PRO A 293 -14.87 -21.93 -21.61
CA PRO A 293 -15.00 -21.31 -20.29
C PRO A 293 -14.35 -22.07 -19.14
N PHE A 294 -14.22 -23.41 -19.23
CA PHE A 294 -13.56 -24.18 -18.17
C PHE A 294 -12.09 -23.81 -18.01
N ASN A 295 -11.40 -23.52 -19.11
CA ASN A 295 -10.01 -23.08 -19.08
C ASN A 295 -9.88 -21.65 -18.56
N GLU A 296 -10.77 -20.76 -18.96
CA GLU A 296 -10.80 -19.35 -18.55
C GLU A 296 -11.11 -19.23 -17.04
N ILE A 297 -12.10 -19.95 -16.53
CA ILE A 297 -12.49 -19.97 -15.11
C ILE A 297 -11.32 -20.43 -14.23
N THR A 298 -10.54 -21.43 -14.67
CA THR A 298 -9.38 -21.91 -13.91
C THR A 298 -8.33 -20.80 -13.70
N GLY A 299 -8.06 -19.99 -14.73
CA GLY A 299 -7.18 -18.83 -14.63
C GLY A 299 -7.72 -17.75 -13.69
N VAL A 300 -9.01 -17.46 -13.80
CA VAL A 300 -9.70 -16.45 -12.99
C VAL A 300 -9.79 -16.83 -11.51
N ILE A 301 -9.92 -18.11 -11.16
CA ILE A 301 -9.92 -18.55 -9.75
C ILE A 301 -8.65 -18.10 -9.02
N THR A 302 -7.48 -18.19 -9.65
CA THR A 302 -6.22 -17.76 -9.04
C THR A 302 -6.21 -16.25 -8.81
N GLN A 303 -6.70 -15.47 -9.76
CA GLN A 303 -6.80 -14.01 -9.62
C GLN A 303 -7.81 -13.61 -8.54
N LEU A 304 -8.95 -14.29 -8.46
CA LEU A 304 -9.93 -14.08 -7.40
C LEU A 304 -9.36 -14.43 -6.02
N GLN A 305 -8.53 -15.46 -5.90
CA GLN A 305 -7.84 -15.80 -4.65
C GLN A 305 -6.83 -14.69 -4.27
N SER A 306 -6.05 -14.20 -5.24
CA SER A 306 -5.13 -13.08 -5.02
C SER A 306 -5.87 -11.82 -4.59
N ALA A 307 -6.92 -11.44 -5.32
CA ALA A 307 -7.77 -10.30 -4.97
C ALA A 307 -8.41 -10.43 -3.58
N THR A 308 -8.83 -11.64 -3.22
CA THR A 308 -9.40 -11.92 -1.88
C THR A 308 -8.35 -11.70 -0.79
N ALA A 309 -7.12 -12.20 -0.97
CA ALA A 309 -6.05 -12.03 -0.01
C ALA A 309 -5.65 -10.55 0.13
N SER A 310 -5.56 -9.83 -0.99
CA SER A 310 -5.27 -8.39 -1.02
C SER A 310 -6.37 -7.57 -0.35
N ALA A 311 -7.63 -7.85 -0.65
CA ALA A 311 -8.77 -7.21 0.01
C ALA A 311 -8.79 -7.48 1.52
N GLN A 312 -8.43 -8.68 1.97
CA GLN A 312 -8.31 -8.99 3.40
C GLN A 312 -7.26 -8.11 4.10
N ARG A 313 -6.10 -7.92 3.47
CA ARG A 313 -5.05 -7.03 4.03
C ARG A 313 -5.52 -5.58 4.12
N ILE A 314 -6.22 -5.09 3.10
CA ILE A 314 -6.82 -3.74 3.11
C ILE A 314 -7.85 -3.63 4.24
N PHE A 315 -8.80 -4.57 4.32
CA PHE A 315 -9.83 -4.55 5.35
C PHE A 315 -9.27 -4.70 6.76
N THR A 316 -8.14 -5.38 6.94
CA THR A 316 -7.46 -5.45 8.23
C THR A 316 -7.07 -4.06 8.73
N ILE A 317 -6.59 -3.16 7.83
CA ILE A 317 -6.30 -1.77 8.21
C ILE A 317 -7.59 -0.98 8.46
N LEU A 318 -8.58 -1.12 7.58
CA LEU A 318 -9.85 -0.39 7.71
C LEU A 318 -10.57 -0.72 9.02
N ASP A 319 -10.38 -1.92 9.55
CA ASP A 319 -11.00 -2.40 10.80
C ASP A 319 -10.21 -2.04 12.06
N LEU A 320 -8.99 -1.47 11.93
CA LEU A 320 -8.22 -1.01 13.09
C LEU A 320 -8.97 0.12 13.83
N PRO A 321 -8.86 0.20 15.16
CA PRO A 321 -9.41 1.33 15.89
C PRO A 321 -8.69 2.62 15.47
N GLN A 322 -9.45 3.68 15.25
CA GLN A 322 -8.92 5.02 15.01
C GLN A 322 -8.42 5.63 16.32
N GLU A 323 -7.62 6.69 16.22
CA GLU A 323 -7.31 7.52 17.38
C GLU A 323 -8.64 7.95 18.03
N ALA A 324 -8.76 7.79 19.35
CA ALA A 324 -10.00 8.16 20.05
C ALA A 324 -10.31 9.64 19.78
N PRO A 325 -11.52 10.00 19.40
CA PRO A 325 -11.87 11.41 19.19
C PRO A 325 -11.68 12.20 20.48
N ASP A 326 -11.39 13.49 20.35
CA ASP A 326 -11.39 14.39 21.51
C ASP A 326 -12.78 14.42 22.15
N GLN A 327 -12.84 14.73 23.45
CA GLN A 327 -14.10 14.84 24.18
C GLN A 327 -14.96 15.95 23.55
N PRO A 328 -16.29 15.80 23.49
CA PRO A 328 -17.17 16.80 22.86
C PRO A 328 -17.06 18.21 23.47
N ASP A 329 -16.69 18.28 24.73
CA ASP A 329 -16.48 19.50 25.53
C ASP A 329 -15.00 19.80 25.80
N ALA A 330 -14.09 19.21 25.00
CA ALA A 330 -12.66 19.42 25.16
C ALA A 330 -12.30 20.90 25.02
N TYR A 331 -11.45 21.35 25.92
CA TYR A 331 -10.98 22.74 25.98
C TYR A 331 -10.08 23.07 24.77
N VAL A 332 -10.36 24.19 24.12
CA VAL A 332 -9.51 24.73 23.06
C VAL A 332 -8.51 25.70 23.68
N MET A 333 -7.24 25.34 23.69
CA MET A 333 -6.14 26.12 24.23
C MET A 333 -5.64 27.13 23.19
N GLU A 334 -6.00 28.39 23.27
CA GLU A 334 -5.59 29.42 22.30
C GLU A 334 -4.20 30.01 22.61
N ASN A 335 -3.92 30.33 23.88
CA ASN A 335 -2.67 30.99 24.33
C ASN A 335 -2.16 30.36 25.61
N SER A 336 -1.20 29.42 25.50
CA SER A 336 -0.55 28.84 26.68
C SER A 336 0.50 29.77 27.26
N ARG A 337 0.58 29.79 28.60
CA ARG A 337 1.70 30.44 29.32
C ARG A 337 2.94 29.55 29.34
N GLY A 338 2.77 28.24 29.12
CA GLY A 338 3.86 27.26 29.04
C GLY A 338 4.24 26.65 30.40
N THR A 339 3.34 26.65 31.40
CA THR A 339 3.54 25.85 32.62
C THR A 339 3.24 24.37 32.31
N ILE A 340 4.15 23.46 32.56
CA ILE A 340 3.94 22.03 32.29
C ILE A 340 4.16 21.24 33.58
N THR A 341 3.19 20.38 33.93
CA THR A 341 3.25 19.55 35.14
C THR A 341 3.05 18.08 34.76
N PHE A 342 4.00 17.25 35.10
CA PHE A 342 3.89 15.80 35.12
C PHE A 342 3.60 15.36 36.56
N ASP A 343 2.55 14.59 36.78
CA ASP A 343 2.17 14.11 38.12
C ASP A 343 2.05 12.59 38.09
N LYS A 344 3.05 11.92 38.65
CA LYS A 344 3.17 10.45 38.78
C LYS A 344 2.93 9.70 37.46
N VAL A 345 3.46 10.22 36.37
CA VAL A 345 3.30 9.65 35.03
C VAL A 345 4.03 8.33 34.91
N SER A 346 3.33 7.30 34.42
CA SER A 346 3.95 6.02 34.04
C SER A 346 3.53 5.66 32.62
N PHE A 347 4.44 5.03 31.88
CA PHE A 347 4.21 4.66 30.50
C PHE A 347 5.07 3.48 30.04
N ALA A 348 4.47 2.61 29.19
CA ALA A 348 5.15 1.53 28.49
C ALA A 348 4.66 1.42 27.04
N TYR A 349 5.55 1.24 26.07
CA TYR A 349 5.14 0.88 24.69
C TYR A 349 4.55 -0.52 24.61
N THR A 350 5.06 -1.43 25.44
CA THR A 350 4.57 -2.79 25.65
C THR A 350 4.43 -3.05 27.15
N PRO A 351 3.34 -3.65 27.63
CA PRO A 351 3.08 -3.83 29.08
C PRO A 351 4.22 -4.52 29.84
N GLU A 352 4.99 -5.38 29.14
CA GLU A 352 6.09 -6.16 29.72
C GLU A 352 7.38 -5.34 29.97
N ARG A 353 7.45 -4.13 29.39
CA ARG A 353 8.64 -3.26 29.49
C ARG A 353 8.26 -1.83 29.91
N PRO A 354 8.00 -1.59 31.20
CA PRO A 354 7.77 -0.24 31.71
C PRO A 354 8.96 0.65 31.38
N LEU A 355 8.72 1.79 30.75
CA LEU A 355 9.78 2.71 30.33
C LEU A 355 9.83 3.95 31.21
N ILE A 356 8.70 4.54 31.57
CA ILE A 356 8.62 5.66 32.50
C ILE A 356 7.85 5.21 33.73
N LYS A 357 8.37 5.48 34.94
CA LYS A 357 7.80 4.99 36.19
C LYS A 357 7.62 6.15 37.18
N ASN A 358 6.36 6.45 37.50
CA ASN A 358 5.97 7.40 38.56
C ASN A 358 6.69 8.75 38.48
N PHE A 359 6.89 9.26 37.24
CA PHE A 359 7.62 10.50 36.98
C PHE A 359 6.81 11.72 37.34
N SER A 360 7.42 12.64 38.08
CA SER A 360 6.82 13.93 38.44
C SER A 360 7.80 15.07 38.20
N LEU A 361 7.33 16.12 37.54
CA LEU A 361 8.12 17.31 37.23
C LEU A 361 7.19 18.51 37.07
N GLU A 362 7.60 19.67 37.59
CA GLU A 362 6.96 20.95 37.33
C GLU A 362 7.93 21.87 36.59
N VAL A 363 7.50 22.36 35.42
CA VAL A 363 8.26 23.28 34.56
C VAL A 363 7.55 24.63 34.53
N LYS A 364 8.24 25.67 34.95
CA LYS A 364 7.72 27.05 34.92
C LYS A 364 7.76 27.65 33.51
N PRO A 365 6.95 28.67 33.22
CA PRO A 365 7.02 29.38 31.93
C PRO A 365 8.42 29.89 31.63
N GLY A 366 8.87 29.73 30.38
CA GLY A 366 10.16 30.21 29.92
C GLY A 366 11.39 29.38 30.37
N THR A 367 11.17 28.27 31.08
CA THR A 367 12.26 27.37 31.53
C THR A 367 12.80 26.51 30.40
N ARG A 368 14.12 26.37 30.31
CA ARG A 368 14.81 25.42 29.41
C ARG A 368 15.09 24.12 30.14
N VAL A 369 14.47 23.05 29.70
CA VAL A 369 14.67 21.70 30.24
C VAL A 369 15.54 20.89 29.27
N ALA A 370 16.74 20.50 29.69
CA ALA A 370 17.58 19.60 28.92
C ALA A 370 17.32 18.13 29.33
N ILE A 371 17.02 17.29 28.35
CA ILE A 371 16.86 15.85 28.56
C ILE A 371 18.15 15.16 28.09
N VAL A 372 18.86 14.56 29.02
CA VAL A 372 20.17 13.94 28.80
C VAL A 372 20.12 12.46 29.16
N GLY A 373 20.88 11.63 28.47
CA GLY A 373 20.94 10.19 28.72
C GLY A 373 21.41 9.40 27.50
N GLN A 374 21.72 8.13 27.70
CA GLN A 374 22.18 7.26 26.63
C GLN A 374 21.11 7.06 25.56
N THR A 375 21.52 6.62 24.35
CA THR A 375 20.59 6.22 23.31
C THR A 375 19.69 5.08 23.80
N GLY A 376 18.39 5.18 23.57
CA GLY A 376 17.42 4.21 24.09
C GLY A 376 16.93 4.47 25.53
N ALA A 377 17.40 5.53 26.22
CA ALA A 377 16.96 5.86 27.58
C ALA A 377 15.51 6.37 27.68
N GLY A 378 14.79 6.57 26.58
CA GLY A 378 13.40 7.03 26.59
C GLY A 378 13.20 8.54 26.40
N LYS A 379 14.22 9.28 25.99
CA LYS A 379 14.16 10.75 25.82
C LYS A 379 13.03 11.19 24.88
N THR A 380 12.93 10.57 23.70
CA THR A 380 11.89 10.84 22.71
C THR A 380 10.50 10.42 23.21
N THR A 381 10.42 9.45 24.11
CA THR A 381 9.14 9.00 24.70
C THR A 381 8.49 10.10 25.52
N LEU A 382 9.26 10.87 26.29
CA LEU A 382 8.72 11.98 27.07
C LEU A 382 8.09 13.05 26.16
N VAL A 383 8.74 13.32 25.01
CA VAL A 383 8.23 14.22 23.97
C VAL A 383 6.92 13.67 23.37
N ASN A 384 6.88 12.38 23.06
CA ASN A 384 5.69 11.74 22.49
C ASN A 384 4.48 11.81 23.43
N LEU A 385 4.70 11.67 24.73
CA LEU A 385 3.66 11.83 25.75
C LEU A 385 3.18 13.28 25.87
N LEU A 386 4.10 14.24 25.83
CA LEU A 386 3.77 15.66 25.92
C LEU A 386 2.93 16.13 24.71
N MET A 387 3.24 15.63 23.52
CA MET A 387 2.48 15.88 22.29
C MET A 387 1.19 15.04 22.18
N ARG A 388 0.93 14.21 23.19
CA ARG A 388 -0.18 13.26 23.19
C ARG A 388 -0.24 12.42 21.91
N PHE A 389 0.94 11.96 21.44
CA PHE A 389 1.04 10.92 20.40
C PHE A 389 0.80 9.53 20.99
N TYR A 390 1.00 9.39 22.29
CA TYR A 390 0.68 8.23 23.11
C TYR A 390 -0.02 8.69 24.37
N GLU A 391 -0.98 7.92 24.85
CA GLU A 391 -1.65 8.17 26.14
C GLU A 391 -0.81 7.55 27.27
N VAL A 392 -0.81 8.19 28.45
CA VAL A 392 -0.13 7.67 29.64
C VAL A 392 -0.87 6.45 30.22
N ASP A 393 -0.14 5.48 30.79
CA ASP A 393 -0.76 4.34 31.46
C ASP A 393 -1.34 4.73 32.83
N SER A 394 -0.68 5.67 33.53
CA SER A 394 -1.16 6.24 34.79
C SER A 394 -0.51 7.60 35.04
N GLY A 395 -1.08 8.36 35.97
CA GLY A 395 -0.69 9.73 36.24
C GLY A 395 -1.36 10.74 35.30
N THR A 396 -0.95 12.01 35.35
CA THR A 396 -1.51 13.08 34.51
C THR A 396 -0.42 14.02 34.01
N ILE A 397 -0.59 14.55 32.81
CA ILE A 397 0.20 15.65 32.25
C ILE A 397 -0.71 16.86 32.13
N ARG A 398 -0.30 18.00 32.67
CA ARG A 398 -1.10 19.22 32.62
C ARG A 398 -0.32 20.35 31.97
N ILE A 399 -1.01 21.18 31.21
CA ILE A 399 -0.50 22.45 30.67
C ILE A 399 -1.32 23.57 31.24
N ASP A 400 -0.68 24.54 31.89
CA ASP A 400 -1.30 25.63 32.60
C ASP A 400 -2.40 25.17 33.59
N GLY A 401 -2.18 24.00 34.22
CA GLY A 401 -3.13 23.40 35.18
C GLY A 401 -4.24 22.55 34.54
N VAL A 402 -4.39 22.56 33.22
CA VAL A 402 -5.40 21.78 32.49
C VAL A 402 -4.81 20.46 32.02
N ASP A 403 -5.51 19.33 32.28
CA ASP A 403 -5.09 18.02 31.83
C ASP A 403 -5.10 17.94 30.30
N ILE A 404 -4.00 17.44 29.67
CA ILE A 404 -3.89 17.34 28.21
C ILE A 404 -4.95 16.43 27.59
N THR A 405 -5.53 15.51 28.35
CA THR A 405 -6.62 14.63 27.88
C THR A 405 -7.94 15.37 27.70
N SER A 406 -8.12 16.48 28.40
CA SER A 406 -9.28 17.38 28.29
C SER A 406 -9.08 18.54 27.30
N ILE A 407 -7.90 18.63 26.67
CA ILE A 407 -7.60 19.62 25.62
C ILE A 407 -7.78 18.97 24.26
N THR A 408 -8.28 19.72 23.27
CA THR A 408 -8.31 19.22 21.88
C THR A 408 -6.89 19.03 21.37
N ARG A 409 -6.59 17.88 20.73
CA ARG A 409 -5.25 17.56 20.21
C ARG A 409 -4.71 18.63 19.26
N ASP A 410 -5.58 19.17 18.42
CA ASP A 410 -5.21 20.24 17.49
C ASP A 410 -4.71 21.48 18.22
N SER A 411 -5.45 21.98 19.22
CA SER A 411 -5.04 23.15 19.99
C SER A 411 -3.83 22.87 20.88
N LEU A 412 -3.71 21.66 21.45
CA LEU A 412 -2.54 21.24 22.21
C LEU A 412 -1.29 21.30 21.32
N ARG A 413 -1.33 20.65 20.16
CA ARG A 413 -0.18 20.54 19.24
C ARG A 413 0.21 21.88 18.61
N ARG A 414 -0.75 22.80 18.37
CA ARG A 414 -0.47 24.17 17.89
C ARG A 414 0.33 25.01 18.87
N ASN A 415 0.24 24.72 20.17
CA ASN A 415 1.01 25.42 21.18
C ASN A 415 2.47 24.94 21.27
N PHE A 416 2.86 23.91 20.50
CA PHE A 416 4.23 23.40 20.44
C PHE A 416 4.86 23.62 19.07
N GLY A 417 6.11 24.09 19.05
CA GLY A 417 6.99 24.03 17.88
C GLY A 417 7.96 22.87 18.04
N MET A 418 8.06 22.02 17.00
CA MET A 418 8.91 20.83 17.06
C MET A 418 9.99 20.90 15.99
N VAL A 419 11.25 20.71 16.38
CA VAL A 419 12.40 20.48 15.50
C VAL A 419 12.97 19.11 15.83
N LEU A 420 12.74 18.16 14.92
CA LEU A 420 13.20 16.76 15.09
C LEU A 420 14.62 16.56 14.56
N GLN A 421 15.27 15.48 15.01
CA GLN A 421 16.57 15.03 14.52
C GLN A 421 16.54 14.76 12.99
N GLU A 422 15.53 14.03 12.53
CA GLU A 422 15.28 13.81 11.11
C GLU A 422 14.47 14.97 10.54
N THR A 423 15.13 15.76 9.67
CA THR A 423 14.50 16.91 9.01
C THR A 423 13.64 16.44 7.85
N TRP A 424 12.33 16.47 8.04
CA TRP A 424 11.40 16.16 6.96
C TRP A 424 10.95 17.44 6.22
N LEU A 425 11.12 17.41 4.89
CA LEU A 425 10.64 18.43 3.96
C LEU A 425 9.84 17.73 2.86
N TYR A 426 8.71 18.30 2.46
CA TYR A 426 7.91 17.71 1.38
C TYR A 426 8.28 18.29 0.01
N GLY A 427 7.97 17.57 -1.05
CA GLY A 427 8.34 17.91 -2.44
C GLY A 427 7.57 19.10 -2.98
N ALA A 428 7.83 20.31 -2.42
CA ALA A 428 7.24 21.57 -2.81
C ALA A 428 8.29 22.68 -2.80
N SER A 429 7.89 23.95 -2.95
CA SER A 429 8.82 25.07 -2.89
C SER A 429 9.39 25.27 -1.48
N ILE A 430 10.52 25.97 -1.36
CA ILE A 430 11.08 26.38 -0.05
C ILE A 430 10.07 27.25 0.69
N ARG A 431 9.36 28.15 0.01
CA ARG A 431 8.28 28.98 0.54
C ARG A 431 7.23 28.11 1.21
N ASP A 432 6.68 27.11 0.50
CA ASP A 432 5.63 26.23 1.00
C ASP A 432 6.10 25.39 2.20
N ASN A 433 7.37 24.98 2.20
CA ASN A 433 7.98 24.26 3.31
C ASN A 433 8.12 25.12 4.57
N ILE A 434 8.47 26.40 4.45
CA ILE A 434 8.50 27.32 5.60
C ILE A 434 7.09 27.62 6.06
N ALA A 435 6.15 27.86 5.14
CA ALA A 435 4.75 28.18 5.42
C ALA A 435 3.92 26.96 5.86
N TYR A 436 4.51 25.75 5.97
CA TYR A 436 3.78 24.51 6.25
C TYR A 436 2.86 24.58 7.49
N GLY A 437 3.32 25.20 8.57
CA GLY A 437 2.53 25.37 9.79
C GLY A 437 1.58 26.59 9.79
N LYS A 438 1.70 27.50 8.79
CA LYS A 438 0.88 28.70 8.63
C LYS A 438 0.72 29.00 7.13
N PRO A 439 -0.14 28.24 6.42
CA PRO A 439 -0.28 28.33 4.95
C PRO A 439 -0.71 29.71 4.44
N GLU A 440 -1.42 30.47 5.26
CA GLU A 440 -1.88 31.84 4.96
C GLU A 440 -0.83 32.93 5.17
N ALA A 441 0.41 32.57 5.56
CA ALA A 441 1.46 33.53 5.83
C ALA A 441 1.83 34.31 4.57
N SER A 442 1.98 35.63 4.74
CA SER A 442 2.45 36.52 3.66
C SER A 442 3.92 36.23 3.30
N GLU A 443 4.32 36.63 2.10
CA GLU A 443 5.71 36.50 1.67
C GLU A 443 6.66 37.24 2.62
N ALA A 444 6.27 38.39 3.12
CA ALA A 444 7.06 39.17 4.07
C ALA A 444 7.30 38.41 5.39
N GLU A 445 6.28 37.71 5.92
CA GLU A 445 6.39 36.87 7.12
C GLU A 445 7.33 35.68 6.88
N VAL A 446 7.20 35.00 5.74
CA VAL A 446 8.08 33.89 5.35
C VAL A 446 9.54 34.35 5.25
N ILE A 447 9.79 35.51 4.62
CA ILE A 447 11.14 36.07 4.53
C ILE A 447 11.66 36.48 5.90
N ALA A 448 10.84 37.06 6.76
CA ALA A 448 11.23 37.43 8.12
C ALA A 448 11.62 36.20 8.95
N ALA A 449 10.82 35.12 8.92
CA ALA A 449 11.13 33.85 9.56
C ALA A 449 12.43 33.22 9.04
N ALA A 450 12.63 33.22 7.72
CA ALA A 450 13.86 32.73 7.11
C ALA A 450 15.11 33.55 7.50
N LYS A 451 14.98 34.86 7.68
CA LYS A 451 16.06 35.72 8.20
C LYS A 451 16.36 35.40 9.66
N ALA A 452 15.34 35.25 10.49
CA ALA A 452 15.50 34.91 11.90
C ALA A 452 16.20 33.56 12.08
N ALA A 453 15.82 32.57 11.23
CA ALA A 453 16.45 31.24 11.20
C ALA A 453 17.84 31.22 10.52
N ASN A 454 18.41 32.34 10.08
CA ASN A 454 19.65 32.40 9.28
C ASN A 454 19.60 31.64 7.93
N ALA A 455 18.41 31.34 7.41
CA ALA A 455 18.20 30.61 6.17
C ALA A 455 18.22 31.52 4.92
N HIS A 456 17.78 32.76 5.04
CA HIS A 456 17.61 33.70 3.92
C HIS A 456 18.84 33.83 3.01
N SER A 457 20.04 33.83 3.59
CA SER A 457 21.28 34.05 2.84
C SER A 457 21.60 32.91 1.85
N PHE A 458 21.29 31.67 2.19
CA PHE A 458 21.48 30.56 1.26
C PHE A 458 20.33 30.46 0.26
N ILE A 459 19.07 30.72 0.70
CA ILE A 459 17.90 30.69 -0.18
C ILE A 459 18.08 31.66 -1.35
N LYS A 460 18.52 32.89 -1.08
CA LYS A 460 18.81 33.89 -2.13
C LYS A 460 19.85 33.47 -3.17
N ARG A 461 20.72 32.52 -2.83
CA ARG A 461 21.78 32.04 -3.77
C ARG A 461 21.30 30.92 -4.67
N LEU A 462 20.13 30.35 -4.37
CA LEU A 462 19.51 29.35 -5.23
C LEU A 462 18.94 30.02 -6.50
N PRO A 463 18.94 29.32 -7.64
CA PRO A 463 18.50 29.92 -8.93
C PRO A 463 17.08 30.52 -8.87
N GLU A 464 16.14 29.85 -8.19
CA GLU A 464 14.73 30.25 -8.06
C GLU A 464 14.41 30.84 -6.67
N GLY A 465 15.41 31.02 -5.79
CA GLY A 465 15.23 31.58 -4.46
C GLY A 465 14.22 30.79 -3.63
N TYR A 466 13.18 31.46 -3.13
CA TYR A 466 12.10 30.84 -2.33
C TYR A 466 11.19 29.90 -3.13
N ASP A 467 11.14 30.03 -4.44
CA ASP A 467 10.32 29.19 -5.32
C ASP A 467 11.06 27.91 -5.74
N THR A 468 12.33 27.76 -5.34
CA THR A 468 13.12 26.55 -5.57
C THR A 468 12.39 25.33 -5.03
N LYS A 469 12.12 24.36 -5.90
CA LYS A 469 11.47 23.10 -5.53
C LYS A 469 12.46 22.16 -4.85
N ILE A 470 12.05 21.60 -3.73
CA ILE A 470 12.79 20.58 -3.01
C ILE A 470 12.50 19.24 -3.69
N SER A 471 13.53 18.46 -4.03
CA SER A 471 13.36 17.10 -4.56
C SER A 471 12.72 16.20 -3.50
N THR A 472 11.99 15.18 -3.93
CA THR A 472 11.32 14.23 -3.03
C THR A 472 12.30 13.52 -2.06
N SER A 473 13.56 13.31 -2.50
CA SER A 473 14.66 12.81 -1.66
C SER A 473 15.35 13.92 -0.85
N GLY A 474 15.07 15.20 -1.16
CA GLY A 474 15.73 16.35 -0.54
C GLY A 474 17.21 16.49 -0.86
N ASP A 475 17.75 15.79 -1.87
CA ASP A 475 19.18 15.71 -2.18
C ASP A 475 19.76 17.02 -2.73
N ASN A 476 18.93 17.97 -3.11
CA ASN A 476 19.34 19.28 -3.58
C ASN A 476 19.69 20.28 -2.46
N LEU A 477 19.54 19.88 -1.19
CA LEU A 477 19.89 20.69 -0.02
C LEU A 477 20.80 19.91 0.93
N SER A 478 21.77 20.60 1.54
CA SER A 478 22.57 19.99 2.61
C SER A 478 21.74 19.77 3.88
N GLN A 479 22.17 18.85 4.75
CA GLN A 479 21.49 18.55 6.01
C GLN A 479 21.31 19.81 6.89
N GLY A 480 22.34 20.68 6.95
CA GLY A 480 22.24 21.94 7.68
C GLY A 480 21.24 22.92 7.05
N GLN A 481 21.14 22.98 5.72
CA GLN A 481 20.13 23.81 5.04
C GLN A 481 18.71 23.30 5.32
N LYS A 482 18.48 21.98 5.31
CA LYS A 482 17.19 21.39 5.68
C LYS A 482 16.81 21.77 7.12
N GLN A 483 17.75 21.69 8.04
CA GLN A 483 17.52 22.04 9.43
C GLN A 483 17.19 23.52 9.64
N LEU A 484 17.87 24.45 8.92
CA LEU A 484 17.55 25.87 8.95
C LEU A 484 16.12 26.15 8.41
N LEU A 485 15.64 25.41 7.41
CA LEU A 485 14.26 25.52 6.91
C LEU A 485 13.26 25.03 7.95
N THR A 486 13.54 23.95 8.66
CA THR A 486 12.68 23.45 9.74
C THR A 486 12.61 24.42 10.90
N ILE A 487 13.72 25.07 11.25
CA ILE A 487 13.74 26.15 12.25
C ILE A 487 12.91 27.36 11.76
N ALA A 488 13.04 27.76 10.49
CA ALA A 488 12.25 28.84 9.91
C ALA A 488 10.73 28.54 9.95
N ARG A 489 10.34 27.27 9.74
CA ARG A 489 8.95 26.81 9.90
C ARG A 489 8.43 27.06 11.31
N VAL A 490 9.19 26.71 12.33
CA VAL A 490 8.80 26.92 13.73
C VAL A 490 8.79 28.41 14.09
N MET A 491 9.75 29.19 13.61
CA MET A 491 9.79 30.64 13.85
C MET A 491 8.63 31.39 13.19
N LEU A 492 8.09 30.89 12.08
CA LEU A 492 6.93 31.48 11.41
C LEU A 492 5.64 31.27 12.22
N VAL A 493 5.50 30.08 12.84
CA VAL A 493 4.33 29.76 13.69
C VAL A 493 4.40 30.47 15.03
N ASP A 494 5.59 30.70 15.57
CA ASP A 494 5.88 31.41 16.82
C ASP A 494 5.17 30.82 18.06
N PRO A 495 5.27 29.51 18.33
CA PRO A 495 4.56 28.86 19.42
C PRO A 495 5.18 29.19 20.79
N PRO A 496 4.37 29.16 21.90
CA PRO A 496 4.87 29.46 23.25
C PRO A 496 5.76 28.37 23.85
N MET A 497 5.68 27.14 23.35
CA MET A 497 6.45 25.98 23.82
C MET A 497 7.23 25.33 22.70
N LEU A 498 8.40 24.78 23.01
CA LEU A 498 9.30 24.19 22.02
C LEU A 498 9.77 22.80 22.45
N ILE A 499 9.90 21.93 21.44
CA ILE A 499 10.52 20.61 21.54
C ILE A 499 11.61 20.54 20.49
N LEU A 500 12.85 20.34 20.94
CA LEU A 500 14.03 20.39 20.10
C LEU A 500 14.83 19.11 20.26
N ASP A 501 15.14 18.42 19.17
CA ASP A 501 16.05 17.27 19.15
C ASP A 501 17.34 17.66 18.43
N GLU A 502 18.45 17.78 19.21
CA GLU A 502 19.72 18.33 18.76
C GLU A 502 20.66 17.25 18.24
N ALA A 503 20.48 16.81 17.00
CA ALA A 503 21.44 15.93 16.34
C ALA A 503 22.06 16.60 15.10
N THR A 504 23.31 17.05 15.22
CA THR A 504 24.04 17.78 14.16
C THR A 504 25.36 17.13 13.79
N SER A 505 25.50 15.82 13.94
CA SER A 505 26.76 15.06 13.78
C SER A 505 27.38 15.10 12.35
N SER A 506 26.68 15.68 11.36
CA SER A 506 27.12 15.66 9.94
C SER A 506 27.05 17.03 9.27
N ILE A 507 27.21 18.13 10.04
CA ILE A 507 27.07 19.51 9.53
C ILE A 507 28.41 20.23 9.62
N ASP A 508 28.73 21.05 8.59
CA ASP A 508 29.93 21.88 8.61
C ASP A 508 29.88 22.94 9.73
N THR A 509 31.04 23.28 10.29
CA THR A 509 31.18 24.17 11.45
C THR A 509 30.51 25.54 11.27
N LEU A 510 30.52 26.12 10.05
CA LEU A 510 29.93 27.43 9.79
C LEU A 510 28.40 27.37 9.80
N THR A 511 27.81 26.35 9.18
CA THR A 511 26.36 26.12 9.19
C THR A 511 25.90 25.73 10.59
N GLU A 512 26.69 24.97 11.30
CA GLU A 512 26.46 24.63 12.68
C GLU A 512 26.32 25.87 13.59
N ALA A 513 27.26 26.83 13.50
CA ALA A 513 27.19 28.09 14.24
C ALA A 513 25.92 28.90 13.91
N ARG A 514 25.46 28.85 12.65
CA ARG A 514 24.18 29.50 12.24
C ARG A 514 22.96 28.81 12.86
N ILE A 515 22.96 27.48 12.89
CA ILE A 515 21.89 26.69 13.51
C ILE A 515 21.84 26.99 15.01
N GLN A 516 22.97 26.98 15.69
CA GLN A 516 23.06 27.31 17.12
C GLN A 516 22.50 28.71 17.41
N LYS A 517 22.90 29.71 16.63
CA LYS A 517 22.37 31.07 16.78
C LYS A 517 20.86 31.13 16.56
N ALA A 518 20.33 30.37 15.59
CA ALA A 518 18.89 30.29 15.34
C ALA A 518 18.15 29.59 16.48
N PHE A 519 18.72 28.50 17.03
CA PHE A 519 18.15 27.82 18.21
C PHE A 519 18.09 28.73 19.43
N LEU A 520 19.17 29.42 19.77
CA LEU A 520 19.20 30.34 20.90
C LEU A 520 18.14 31.46 20.76
N ALA A 521 18.01 32.03 19.56
CA ALA A 521 16.97 33.03 19.27
C ALA A 521 15.55 32.46 19.42
N MET A 522 15.34 31.21 19.02
CA MET A 522 14.05 30.53 19.09
C MET A 522 13.65 30.17 20.54
N ILE A 523 14.58 29.74 21.38
CA ILE A 523 14.34 29.31 22.77
C ILE A 523 14.06 30.50 23.71
N THR A 524 14.61 31.68 23.43
CA THR A 524 14.56 32.83 24.33
C THR A 524 13.12 33.20 24.68
N GLY A 525 12.80 33.16 25.98
CA GLY A 525 11.49 33.53 26.52
C GLY A 525 10.39 32.46 26.40
N ARG A 526 10.73 31.25 25.94
CA ARG A 526 9.78 30.14 25.74
C ARG A 526 10.13 28.93 26.59
N THR A 527 9.09 28.22 27.03
CA THR A 527 9.29 26.91 27.67
C THR A 527 9.79 25.91 26.63
N SER A 528 10.97 25.30 26.89
CA SER A 528 11.58 24.43 25.90
C SER A 528 12.07 23.12 26.50
N PHE A 529 11.78 22.02 25.82
CA PHE A 529 12.37 20.70 26.08
C PHE A 529 13.41 20.41 24.98
N VAL A 530 14.66 20.23 25.38
CA VAL A 530 15.76 19.99 24.46
C VAL A 530 16.36 18.62 24.72
N ILE A 531 16.26 17.71 23.76
CA ILE A 531 17.03 16.46 23.78
C ILE A 531 18.47 16.85 23.43
N ALA A 532 19.29 17.02 24.47
CA ALA A 532 20.60 17.62 24.33
C ALA A 532 21.68 16.56 24.06
N HIS A 533 22.41 16.76 22.98
CA HIS A 533 23.60 16.00 22.60
C HIS A 533 24.88 16.83 22.69
N ARG A 534 24.81 18.11 23.08
CA ARG A 534 25.89 19.06 23.15
C ARG A 534 26.06 19.63 24.54
N LEU A 535 27.32 19.79 24.91
CA LEU A 535 27.69 20.35 26.21
C LEU A 535 27.15 21.78 26.42
N SER A 536 27.24 22.64 25.39
CA SER A 536 26.78 24.03 25.48
C SER A 536 25.30 24.10 25.82
N THR A 537 24.48 23.31 25.15
CA THR A 537 23.03 23.26 25.35
C THR A 537 22.65 22.72 26.72
N ILE A 538 23.40 21.68 27.20
CA ILE A 538 23.18 21.10 28.52
C ILE A 538 23.53 22.12 29.62
N ARG A 539 24.64 22.81 29.45
CA ARG A 539 25.17 23.76 30.44
C ARG A 539 24.33 25.02 30.59
N GLU A 540 23.68 25.45 29.49
CA GLU A 540 22.82 26.62 29.47
C GLU A 540 21.36 26.32 29.85
N ALA A 541 21.04 25.06 30.16
CA ALA A 541 19.70 24.67 30.60
C ALA A 541 19.42 25.08 32.03
N ASP A 542 18.22 25.58 32.30
CA ASP A 542 17.78 25.94 33.66
C ASP A 542 17.52 24.68 34.51
N HIS A 543 17.18 23.56 33.86
CA HIS A 543 16.92 22.29 34.51
C HIS A 543 17.35 21.14 33.62
N ILE A 544 18.07 20.15 34.18
CA ILE A 544 18.55 18.97 33.48
C ILE A 544 17.86 17.74 34.05
N LEU A 545 17.31 16.91 33.13
CA LEU A 545 16.76 15.60 33.44
C LEU A 545 17.73 14.54 32.92
N PHE A 546 18.34 13.74 33.78
CA PHE A 546 19.19 12.64 33.38
C PHE A 546 18.38 11.35 33.34
N MET A 547 18.20 10.80 32.14
CA MET A 547 17.46 9.56 31.91
C MET A 547 18.38 8.35 31.77
N LYS A 548 18.06 7.27 32.48
CA LYS A 548 18.75 5.98 32.39
C LYS A 548 17.72 4.85 32.46
N ASP A 549 17.82 3.90 31.53
CA ASP A 549 16.98 2.70 31.49
C ASP A 549 15.46 3.01 31.54
N GLY A 550 15.08 4.14 30.95
CA GLY A 550 13.70 4.63 30.91
C GLY A 550 13.23 5.37 32.15
N ASP A 551 14.08 5.53 33.15
CA ASP A 551 13.76 6.28 34.39
C ASP A 551 14.54 7.59 34.46
N ILE A 552 14.00 8.60 35.14
CA ILE A 552 14.72 9.83 35.44
C ILE A 552 15.42 9.62 36.78
N VAL A 553 16.73 9.38 36.70
CA VAL A 553 17.55 9.02 37.88
C VAL A 553 18.14 10.22 38.56
N GLU A 554 18.29 11.35 37.86
CA GLU A 554 18.80 12.61 38.41
C GLU A 554 18.10 13.79 37.74
N SER A 555 17.90 14.85 38.52
CA SER A 555 17.22 16.07 38.08
C SER A 555 17.72 17.27 38.90
N GLY A 556 18.11 18.34 38.23
CA GLY A 556 18.65 19.54 38.86
C GLY A 556 19.34 20.48 37.90
N THR A 557 20.03 21.48 38.39
CA THR A 557 20.88 22.37 37.58
C THR A 557 22.22 21.72 37.23
N HIS A 558 22.96 22.30 36.31
CA HIS A 558 24.29 21.83 35.91
C HIS A 558 25.23 21.67 37.09
N ASP A 559 25.31 22.69 37.93
CA ASP A 559 26.22 22.75 39.06
C ASP A 559 25.84 21.73 40.15
N GLU A 560 24.55 21.66 40.52
CA GLU A 560 24.02 20.68 41.48
C GLU A 560 24.33 19.23 41.06
N LEU A 561 24.12 18.90 39.78
CA LEU A 561 24.35 17.55 39.28
C LEU A 561 25.83 17.21 39.14
N LEU A 562 26.72 18.17 38.92
CA LEU A 562 28.17 17.96 38.96
C LEU A 562 28.65 17.72 40.39
N GLU A 563 28.19 18.52 41.36
CA GLU A 563 28.55 18.39 42.75
C GLU A 563 28.11 17.07 43.37
N SER A 564 26.95 16.54 42.92
CA SER A 564 26.41 15.25 43.37
C SER A 564 27.29 14.06 43.01
N GLY A 565 28.19 14.19 42.00
CA GLY A 565 29.09 13.12 41.54
C GLY A 565 28.37 11.91 40.92
N GLY A 566 27.11 12.05 40.54
CA GLY A 566 26.22 11.01 40.06
C GLY A 566 26.45 10.55 38.62
N TYR A 567 25.39 10.07 37.96
CA TYR A 567 25.46 9.60 36.57
C TYR A 567 25.75 10.75 35.60
N TYR A 568 25.15 11.92 35.83
CA TYR A 568 25.39 13.11 35.01
C TYR A 568 26.86 13.56 35.09
N ALA A 569 27.42 13.66 36.29
CA ALA A 569 28.81 14.06 36.49
C ALA A 569 29.76 13.06 35.80
N ARG A 570 29.48 11.76 35.88
CA ARG A 570 30.26 10.72 35.18
C ARG A 570 30.19 10.84 33.66
N LEU A 571 28.98 11.08 33.10
CA LEU A 571 28.83 11.30 31.68
C LEU A 571 29.59 12.55 31.22
N TYR A 572 29.44 13.65 31.95
CA TYR A 572 30.13 14.91 31.70
C TYR A 572 31.65 14.71 31.66
N ASN A 573 32.23 14.10 32.72
CA ASN A 573 33.66 13.88 32.82
C ASN A 573 34.20 12.91 31.75
N SER A 574 33.42 11.92 31.34
CA SER A 574 33.86 10.95 30.33
C SER A 574 33.79 11.48 28.88
N GLN A 575 32.86 12.38 28.60
CA GLN A 575 32.68 12.89 27.23
C GLN A 575 33.33 14.26 26.99
N PHE A 576 33.47 15.09 28.02
CA PHE A 576 33.78 16.51 27.87
C PHE A 576 35.03 16.99 28.64
N THR A 577 35.58 16.19 29.53
CA THR A 577 36.83 16.53 30.26
C THR A 577 38.05 15.74 29.79
N ALA A 578 37.91 14.82 28.86
CA ALA A 578 39.01 14.08 28.25
C ALA A 578 39.59 14.85 27.02
N VAL A 579 40.08 16.08 27.26
CA VAL A 579 40.92 16.85 26.30
C VAL A 579 42.11 17.37 27.09
#